data_0f35ad1cc6595f2a95d55bb8bb015d81
#
_entry.id   0f35ad1cc6595f2a95d55bb8bb015d81
#
_cell.length_a   1.000
_cell.length_b   1.000
_cell.length_c   1.000
_cell.angle_alpha   90.00
_cell.angle_beta   90.00
_cell.angle_gamma   90.00
#
_symmetry.space_group_name_H-M   'P 1'
#
loop_
_entity.id
_entity.type
_entity.pdbx_description
1 polymer ?
#
loop_
_entity_poly.entity_id
_entity_poly.type
_entity_poly.pdbx_seq_one_letter_code
_entity_poly.pdbx_strand_id
1 'polypeptide(L)'
;MSAIVTPAALGALMSGTAPHAVLDLRERAAYERGHIYWTTSLPRRLLETRLPGLVTARSTPIVLIDEDGSLSELARPTLAAMGYTDVGVLAGGLGAWRAENRSTVQGLNVPSKVFGERALHEWKTPQVSCPDLAKRIAGGDDMVIVDSRTPEEYHRGCIPGAWSMPGGELVLRIGELVKRPDQTIIVHCGGRTRSYIGAESLRRMGLPNPIIALENGTMGWQLAGLELERGAERWAPPPSSRGRAVAAEVAKRIVKSDGLRGVTAAQVRDMQGRRAVENLYVFDVRTTEEYAAGHPAGAVWAPGGQAVQAIDDYLAVRGAQIVFACDDGSRAALSTAWYKRLGFPNIAYLEGGLPAWTAAGGDVESGHPVPAVWGLDAARAGVATVAPGALGDAVVVSVDPSDVYLRAHVPGAAWICRSRLETRIGGVAPDRARAVVVTCADGAQSTLAAATLGRLGYSSVRVLAGGVRAWQGAGQPVETGATRLADEADDIVLKPYERGRAAMEAYLRWEEALDMEGRSPHALLPGTSATR
;
A
#
# COMPACT_ATOMS: atom_id res chain seq x y z
N MET A 1 -27.84 2.36 1.15
CA MET A 1 -27.60 0.95 1.56
C MET A 1 -28.24 0.69 2.92
N SER A 2 -28.59 -0.57 3.26
CA SER A 2 -29.01 -0.92 4.63
C SER A 2 -27.84 -0.70 5.60
N ALA A 3 -28.10 -0.23 6.81
CA ALA A 3 -27.07 -0.09 7.86
C ALA A 3 -26.41 -1.45 8.22
N ILE A 4 -27.14 -2.55 7.99
CA ILE A 4 -26.67 -3.91 8.15
C ILE A 4 -26.70 -4.59 6.78
N VAL A 5 -25.58 -5.18 6.36
CA VAL A 5 -25.37 -5.82 5.06
C VAL A 5 -25.17 -7.32 5.29
N THR A 6 -26.02 -8.17 4.70
CA THR A 6 -25.82 -9.63 4.78
C THR A 6 -24.65 -10.07 3.90
N PRO A 7 -24.02 -11.25 4.16
CA PRO A 7 -23.00 -11.81 3.28
C PRO A 7 -23.45 -11.95 1.83
N ALA A 8 -24.72 -12.31 1.60
CA ALA A 8 -25.30 -12.41 0.26
C ALA A 8 -25.39 -11.04 -0.44
N ALA A 9 -25.84 -9.99 0.29
CA ALA A 9 -25.90 -8.63 -0.24
C ALA A 9 -24.51 -8.05 -0.53
N LEU A 10 -23.51 -8.33 0.32
CA LEU A 10 -22.13 -7.96 0.06
C LEU A 10 -21.60 -8.66 -1.20
N GLY A 11 -21.84 -9.97 -1.34
CA GLY A 11 -21.45 -10.70 -2.54
C GLY A 11 -22.05 -10.12 -3.82
N ALA A 12 -23.34 -9.74 -3.80
CA ALA A 12 -24.01 -9.07 -4.90
C ALA A 12 -23.42 -7.69 -5.20
N LEU A 13 -23.14 -6.87 -4.17
CA LEU A 13 -22.47 -5.57 -4.31
C LEU A 13 -21.11 -5.71 -4.98
N MET A 14 -20.28 -6.62 -4.48
CA MET A 14 -18.92 -6.87 -5.00
C MET A 14 -18.93 -7.45 -6.42
N SER A 15 -20.03 -8.09 -6.83
CA SER A 15 -20.23 -8.59 -8.20
C SER A 15 -20.74 -7.53 -9.16
N GLY A 16 -21.13 -6.35 -8.65
CA GLY A 16 -21.61 -5.22 -9.45
C GLY A 16 -20.48 -4.35 -9.99
N THR A 17 -20.85 -3.45 -10.93
CA THR A 17 -19.92 -2.47 -11.54
C THR A 17 -20.06 -1.07 -10.95
N ALA A 18 -21.10 -0.83 -10.16
CA ALA A 18 -21.32 0.47 -9.51
C ALA A 18 -20.18 0.78 -8.51
N PRO A 19 -19.77 2.06 -8.38
CA PRO A 19 -18.74 2.44 -7.43
C PRO A 19 -19.12 2.05 -5.99
N HIS A 20 -18.22 1.35 -5.31
CA HIS A 20 -18.37 0.95 -3.90
C HIS A 20 -17.01 0.71 -3.26
N ALA A 21 -16.95 0.77 -1.94
CA ALA A 21 -15.78 0.42 -1.14
C ALA A 21 -16.11 -0.67 -0.11
N VAL A 22 -15.20 -1.61 0.06
CA VAL A 22 -15.29 -2.65 1.09
C VAL A 22 -14.01 -2.58 1.93
N LEU A 23 -14.16 -2.16 3.19
CA LEU A 23 -13.05 -1.81 4.08
C LEU A 23 -12.95 -2.80 5.23
N ASP A 24 -11.85 -3.51 5.33
CA ASP A 24 -11.53 -4.38 6.46
C ASP A 24 -10.82 -3.55 7.54
N LEU A 25 -11.45 -3.41 8.70
CA LEU A 25 -11.02 -2.53 9.79
C LEU A 25 -10.10 -3.21 10.80
N ARG A 26 -9.83 -4.51 10.61
CA ARG A 26 -8.91 -5.27 11.46
C ARG A 26 -7.48 -4.82 11.25
N GLU A 27 -6.62 -5.13 12.21
CA GLU A 27 -5.19 -4.86 12.08
C GLU A 27 -4.54 -5.75 11.01
N ARG A 28 -3.41 -5.29 10.52
CA ARG A 28 -2.77 -5.81 9.30
C ARG A 28 -2.46 -7.31 9.35
N ALA A 29 -2.04 -7.84 10.50
CA ALA A 29 -1.77 -9.27 10.65
C ALA A 29 -3.06 -10.11 10.66
N ALA A 30 -4.14 -9.59 11.24
CA ALA A 30 -5.45 -10.26 11.17
C ALA A 30 -5.98 -10.32 9.73
N TYR A 31 -5.78 -9.25 8.96
CA TYR A 31 -6.10 -9.20 7.54
C TYR A 31 -5.24 -10.20 6.74
N GLU A 32 -3.91 -10.27 6.99
CA GLU A 32 -2.99 -11.23 6.34
C GLU A 32 -3.43 -12.67 6.56
N ARG A 33 -3.90 -13.02 7.76
CA ARG A 33 -4.38 -14.38 8.09
C ARG A 33 -5.61 -14.82 7.31
N GLY A 34 -6.42 -13.87 6.82
CA GLY A 34 -7.58 -14.19 5.99
C GLY A 34 -8.53 -13.01 5.86
N HIS A 35 -8.89 -12.68 4.61
CA HIS A 35 -9.81 -11.59 4.28
C HIS A 35 -10.66 -11.93 3.05
N ILE A 36 -11.69 -11.15 2.81
CA ILE A 36 -12.48 -11.25 1.58
C ILE A 36 -11.65 -10.64 0.44
N TYR A 37 -11.49 -11.36 -0.64
CA TYR A 37 -10.70 -10.93 -1.79
C TYR A 37 -11.18 -9.57 -2.32
N TRP A 38 -10.23 -8.71 -2.70
CA TRP A 38 -10.50 -7.34 -3.14
C TRP A 38 -11.09 -6.40 -2.08
N THR A 39 -10.98 -6.68 -0.81
CA THR A 39 -11.20 -5.67 0.24
C THR A 39 -9.95 -4.84 0.46
N THR A 40 -10.12 -3.61 0.90
CA THR A 40 -8.98 -2.76 1.30
C THR A 40 -8.74 -2.88 2.79
N SER A 41 -7.51 -3.21 3.18
CA SER A 41 -7.08 -3.18 4.57
C SER A 41 -6.97 -1.74 5.06
N LEU A 42 -7.90 -1.33 5.91
CA LEU A 42 -7.91 0.00 6.53
C LEU A 42 -8.16 -0.13 8.03
N PRO A 43 -7.14 -0.47 8.83
CA PRO A 43 -7.28 -0.56 10.27
C PRO A 43 -8.01 0.63 10.88
N ARG A 44 -8.94 0.36 11.82
CA ARG A 44 -9.81 1.39 12.38
C ARG A 44 -9.03 2.62 12.88
N ARG A 45 -7.85 2.42 13.47
CA ARG A 45 -6.95 3.51 13.92
C ARG A 45 -6.45 4.44 12.81
N LEU A 46 -6.60 4.06 11.55
CA LEU A 46 -6.12 4.82 10.39
C LEU A 46 -7.27 5.52 9.63
N LEU A 47 -8.51 5.39 10.07
CA LEU A 47 -9.68 5.98 9.40
C LEU A 47 -9.52 7.48 9.20
N GLU A 48 -9.19 8.21 10.27
CA GLU A 48 -9.10 9.67 10.27
C GLU A 48 -7.98 10.20 9.37
N THR A 49 -6.96 9.38 9.11
CA THR A 49 -5.82 9.76 8.27
C THR A 49 -6.00 9.34 6.82
N ARG A 50 -6.48 8.10 6.58
CA ARG A 50 -6.44 7.51 5.24
C ARG A 50 -7.77 7.56 4.49
N LEU A 51 -8.90 7.41 5.20
CA LEU A 51 -10.21 7.30 4.53
C LEU A 51 -10.55 8.49 3.63
N PRO A 52 -10.28 9.77 4.01
CA PRO A 52 -10.59 10.91 3.14
C PRO A 52 -9.90 10.89 1.79
N GLY A 53 -8.69 10.34 1.72
CA GLY A 53 -7.94 10.17 0.46
C GLY A 53 -8.35 8.92 -0.33
N LEU A 54 -8.81 7.88 0.37
CA LEU A 54 -9.21 6.61 -0.25
C LEU A 54 -10.64 6.63 -0.78
N VAL A 55 -11.55 7.34 -0.14
CA VAL A 55 -12.96 7.46 -0.58
C VAL A 55 -13.32 8.94 -0.63
N THR A 56 -13.18 9.55 -1.80
CA THR A 56 -13.35 11.00 -1.96
C THR A 56 -14.81 11.44 -2.00
N ALA A 57 -15.66 10.69 -2.69
CA ALA A 57 -17.09 10.97 -2.77
C ALA A 57 -17.82 10.45 -1.52
N ARG A 58 -18.44 11.36 -0.76
CA ARG A 58 -19.07 11.04 0.52
C ARG A 58 -20.34 10.18 0.41
N SER A 59 -20.94 10.13 -0.76
CA SER A 59 -22.10 9.28 -1.08
C SER A 59 -21.74 7.87 -1.55
N THR A 60 -20.44 7.55 -1.65
CA THR A 60 -20.00 6.22 -2.06
C THR A 60 -20.52 5.16 -1.07
N PRO A 61 -21.16 4.08 -1.56
CA PRO A 61 -21.49 2.94 -0.73
C PRO A 61 -20.24 2.32 -0.10
N ILE A 62 -20.21 2.26 1.24
CA ILE A 62 -19.09 1.67 2.00
C ILE A 62 -19.62 0.51 2.83
N VAL A 63 -19.00 -0.65 2.75
CA VAL A 63 -19.24 -1.76 3.67
C VAL A 63 -18.02 -1.95 4.56
N LEU A 64 -18.22 -1.87 5.87
CA LEU A 64 -17.21 -2.11 6.88
C LEU A 64 -17.21 -3.58 7.27
N ILE A 65 -16.02 -4.15 7.41
CA ILE A 65 -15.79 -5.55 7.78
C ILE A 65 -14.79 -5.61 8.95
N ASP A 66 -15.08 -6.49 9.88
CA ASP A 66 -14.16 -7.00 10.87
C ASP A 66 -14.51 -8.46 11.18
N GLU A 67 -14.05 -9.04 12.27
CA GLU A 67 -14.28 -10.47 12.54
C GLU A 67 -15.73 -10.79 12.86
N ASP A 68 -16.42 -9.93 13.65
CA ASP A 68 -17.76 -10.15 14.18
C ASP A 68 -18.74 -8.96 14.02
N GLY A 69 -18.26 -7.82 13.50
CA GLY A 69 -18.99 -6.57 13.32
C GLY A 69 -18.76 -5.53 14.45
N SER A 70 -18.09 -5.90 15.54
CA SER A 70 -17.93 -5.03 16.71
C SER A 70 -17.06 -3.79 16.43
N LEU A 71 -15.92 -3.94 15.74
CA LEU A 71 -15.08 -2.80 15.35
C LEU A 71 -15.76 -1.92 14.30
N SER A 72 -16.53 -2.53 13.41
CA SER A 72 -17.28 -1.84 12.37
C SER A 72 -18.36 -0.93 12.97
N GLU A 73 -19.08 -1.40 13.98
CA GLU A 73 -20.05 -0.59 14.70
C GLU A 73 -19.40 0.57 15.48
N LEU A 74 -18.22 0.37 16.07
CA LEU A 74 -17.44 1.44 16.68
C LEU A 74 -16.93 2.47 15.67
N ALA A 75 -16.72 2.09 14.42
CA ALA A 75 -16.24 2.98 13.37
C ALA A 75 -17.36 3.83 12.72
N ARG A 76 -18.59 3.32 12.64
CA ARG A 76 -19.71 3.98 11.97
C ARG A 76 -19.93 5.44 12.38
N PRO A 77 -19.97 5.79 13.68
CA PRO A 77 -20.12 7.19 14.10
C PRO A 77 -19.01 8.10 13.56
N THR A 78 -17.79 7.60 13.46
CA THR A 78 -16.65 8.35 12.89
C THR A 78 -16.89 8.64 11.41
N LEU A 79 -17.28 7.63 10.61
CA LEU A 79 -17.58 7.82 9.20
C LEU A 79 -18.77 8.78 8.99
N ALA A 80 -19.82 8.65 9.81
CA ALA A 80 -20.97 9.57 9.76
C ALA A 80 -20.54 11.02 10.06
N ALA A 81 -19.71 11.24 11.09
CA ALA A 81 -19.17 12.55 11.41
C ALA A 81 -18.25 13.12 10.32
N MET A 82 -17.56 12.25 9.56
CA MET A 82 -16.80 12.62 8.34
C MET A 82 -17.70 12.97 7.16
N GLY A 83 -19.03 12.77 7.26
CA GLY A 83 -20.00 13.06 6.22
C GLY A 83 -20.26 11.93 5.23
N TYR A 84 -19.81 10.70 5.49
CA TYR A 84 -20.18 9.55 4.67
C TYR A 84 -21.64 9.15 4.95
N THR A 85 -22.45 9.12 3.90
CA THR A 85 -23.92 8.99 4.01
C THR A 85 -24.43 7.58 3.75
N ASP A 86 -23.62 6.71 3.15
CA ASP A 86 -24.03 5.35 2.77
C ASP A 86 -23.04 4.31 3.32
N VAL A 87 -23.13 4.04 4.63
CA VAL A 87 -22.23 3.15 5.36
C VAL A 87 -23.00 2.00 5.98
N GLY A 88 -22.68 0.78 5.53
CA GLY A 88 -23.19 -0.48 6.08
C GLY A 88 -22.10 -1.28 6.80
N VAL A 89 -22.52 -2.19 7.67
CA VAL A 89 -21.67 -3.15 8.40
C VAL A 89 -22.04 -4.56 7.96
N LEU A 90 -21.03 -5.40 7.67
CA LEU A 90 -21.26 -6.81 7.38
C LEU A 90 -21.80 -7.51 8.62
N ALA A 91 -23.04 -8.02 8.54
CA ALA A 91 -23.72 -8.70 9.63
C ALA A 91 -22.90 -9.93 10.09
N GLY A 92 -22.53 -9.96 11.37
CA GLY A 92 -21.70 -11.02 11.95
C GLY A 92 -20.27 -11.10 11.36
N GLY A 93 -19.84 -10.07 10.65
CA GLY A 93 -18.49 -9.92 10.15
C GLY A 93 -17.99 -11.04 9.25
N LEU A 94 -16.67 -11.23 9.26
CA LEU A 94 -16.01 -12.30 8.50
C LEU A 94 -16.39 -13.70 9.00
N GLY A 95 -16.75 -13.82 10.27
CA GLY A 95 -17.29 -15.07 10.85
C GLY A 95 -18.55 -15.53 10.12
N ALA A 96 -19.52 -14.65 9.90
CA ALA A 96 -20.75 -14.96 9.16
C ALA A 96 -20.48 -15.25 7.67
N TRP A 97 -19.54 -14.51 7.04
CA TRP A 97 -19.12 -14.77 5.67
C TRP A 97 -18.60 -16.21 5.49
N ARG A 98 -17.72 -16.65 6.41
CA ARG A 98 -17.16 -18.01 6.41
C ARG A 98 -18.22 -19.08 6.72
N ALA A 99 -19.17 -18.78 7.63
CA ALA A 99 -20.26 -19.70 7.97
C ALA A 99 -21.19 -20.00 6.78
N GLU A 100 -21.30 -19.09 5.81
CA GLU A 100 -21.97 -19.32 4.52
C GLU A 100 -21.06 -20.03 3.49
N ASN A 101 -19.92 -20.60 3.89
CA ASN A 101 -18.94 -21.25 3.02
C ASN A 101 -18.41 -20.32 1.89
N ARG A 102 -18.38 -19.02 2.11
CA ARG A 102 -17.82 -18.07 1.16
C ARG A 102 -16.30 -18.01 1.29
N SER A 103 -15.61 -17.89 0.17
CA SER A 103 -14.15 -17.92 0.12
C SER A 103 -13.53 -16.68 0.78
N THR A 104 -12.39 -16.92 1.41
CA THR A 104 -11.43 -15.89 1.87
C THR A 104 -10.06 -16.20 1.28
N VAL A 105 -9.21 -15.21 1.24
CA VAL A 105 -7.81 -15.34 0.81
C VAL A 105 -6.86 -14.97 1.95
N GLN A 106 -5.65 -15.51 1.91
CA GLN A 106 -4.58 -15.18 2.85
C GLN A 106 -3.53 -14.29 2.16
N GLY A 107 -2.69 -13.61 2.94
CA GLY A 107 -1.59 -12.80 2.44
C GLY A 107 -1.95 -11.33 2.23
N LEU A 108 -0.98 -10.57 1.77
CA LEU A 108 -1.11 -9.15 1.44
C LEU A 108 -0.89 -8.92 -0.05
N ASN A 109 -1.56 -7.92 -0.61
CA ASN A 109 -1.46 -7.56 -2.03
C ASN A 109 -1.76 -8.75 -2.96
N VAL A 110 -2.74 -9.56 -2.58
CA VAL A 110 -3.10 -10.79 -3.28
C VAL A 110 -3.46 -10.55 -4.75
N PRO A 111 -4.20 -9.46 -5.11
CA PRO A 111 -4.55 -9.21 -6.52
C PRO A 111 -3.35 -9.11 -7.45
N SER A 112 -2.31 -8.40 -7.05
CA SER A 112 -1.10 -8.25 -7.86
C SER A 112 -0.30 -9.54 -7.97
N LYS A 113 -0.31 -10.38 -6.92
CA LYS A 113 0.39 -11.67 -6.91
C LYS A 113 -0.27 -12.68 -7.84
N VAL A 114 -1.59 -12.82 -7.75
CA VAL A 114 -2.38 -13.61 -8.70
C VAL A 114 -2.10 -13.17 -10.14
N PHE A 115 -2.06 -11.86 -10.36
CA PHE A 115 -1.73 -11.31 -11.68
C PHE A 115 -0.30 -11.63 -12.12
N GLY A 116 0.68 -11.59 -11.22
CA GLY A 116 2.08 -11.91 -11.51
C GLY A 116 2.27 -13.37 -11.92
N GLU A 117 1.68 -14.31 -11.20
CA GLU A 117 1.73 -15.74 -11.54
C GLU A 117 1.03 -16.00 -12.89
N ARG A 118 -0.13 -15.37 -13.10
CA ARG A 118 -0.81 -15.46 -14.38
C ARG A 118 0.03 -14.90 -15.53
N ALA A 119 0.68 -13.75 -15.35
CA ALA A 119 1.57 -13.15 -16.34
C ALA A 119 2.72 -14.12 -16.70
N LEU A 120 3.31 -14.77 -15.70
CA LEU A 120 4.34 -15.78 -15.89
C LEU A 120 3.87 -16.91 -16.82
N HIS A 121 2.71 -17.50 -16.53
CA HIS A 121 2.21 -18.67 -17.25
C HIS A 121 1.64 -18.31 -18.63
N GLU A 122 0.86 -17.25 -18.73
CA GLU A 122 0.21 -16.80 -19.96
C GLU A 122 1.23 -16.34 -21.00
N TRP A 123 2.23 -15.56 -20.57
CA TRP A 123 3.24 -15.00 -21.48
C TRP A 123 4.52 -15.80 -21.54
N LYS A 124 4.59 -16.91 -20.81
CA LYS A 124 5.75 -17.81 -20.77
C LYS A 124 7.04 -17.03 -20.52
N THR A 125 7.04 -16.20 -19.48
CA THR A 125 8.18 -15.38 -19.11
C THR A 125 9.40 -16.25 -18.84
N PRO A 126 10.52 -16.07 -19.56
CA PRO A 126 11.73 -16.84 -19.31
C PRO A 126 12.23 -16.65 -17.88
N GLN A 127 12.67 -17.74 -17.25
CA GLN A 127 13.18 -17.74 -15.89
C GLN A 127 14.57 -18.36 -15.81
N VAL A 128 15.34 -17.94 -14.81
CA VAL A 128 16.60 -18.57 -14.40
C VAL A 128 16.52 -18.89 -12.91
N SER A 129 17.01 -20.07 -12.50
CA SER A 129 17.09 -20.45 -11.10
C SER A 129 18.19 -19.65 -10.37
N CYS A 130 18.06 -19.49 -9.05
CA CYS A 130 19.09 -18.82 -8.24
C CYS A 130 20.46 -19.52 -8.33
N PRO A 131 20.58 -20.86 -8.23
CA PRO A 131 21.86 -21.54 -8.41
C PRO A 131 22.49 -21.35 -9.79
N ASP A 132 21.68 -21.32 -10.86
CA ASP A 132 22.20 -21.14 -12.20
C ASP A 132 22.63 -19.69 -12.46
N LEU A 133 21.88 -18.71 -11.92
CA LEU A 133 22.33 -17.31 -11.97
C LEU A 133 23.65 -17.14 -11.19
N ALA A 134 23.79 -17.77 -10.03
CA ALA A 134 25.04 -17.72 -9.25
C ALA A 134 26.23 -18.27 -10.04
N LYS A 135 26.06 -19.39 -10.76
CA LYS A 135 27.09 -19.94 -11.66
C LYS A 135 27.45 -18.95 -12.79
N ARG A 136 26.47 -18.32 -13.40
CA ARG A 136 26.67 -17.31 -14.45
C ARG A 136 27.43 -16.08 -13.93
N ILE A 137 27.09 -15.59 -12.73
CA ILE A 137 27.83 -14.50 -12.08
C ILE A 137 29.29 -14.90 -11.83
N ALA A 138 29.51 -16.09 -11.25
CA ALA A 138 30.86 -16.61 -10.98
C ALA A 138 31.67 -16.87 -12.26
N GLY A 139 31.00 -17.25 -13.36
CA GLY A 139 31.58 -17.43 -14.67
C GLY A 139 31.94 -16.13 -15.41
N GLY A 140 31.51 -14.99 -14.89
CA GLY A 140 31.74 -13.68 -15.51
C GLY A 140 30.89 -13.44 -16.76
N ASP A 141 29.72 -14.07 -16.86
CA ASP A 141 28.80 -13.83 -17.97
C ASP A 141 28.46 -12.34 -18.10
N ASP A 142 28.48 -11.84 -19.35
CA ASP A 142 28.12 -10.47 -19.63
C ASP A 142 26.59 -10.27 -19.56
N MET A 143 26.13 -9.77 -18.44
CA MET A 143 24.71 -9.54 -18.18
C MET A 143 24.47 -8.28 -17.35
N VAL A 144 23.28 -7.72 -17.46
CA VAL A 144 22.78 -6.64 -16.62
C VAL A 144 21.73 -7.23 -15.67
N ILE A 145 21.99 -7.15 -14.37
CA ILE A 145 21.06 -7.60 -13.33
C ILE A 145 20.40 -6.36 -12.75
N VAL A 146 19.06 -6.31 -12.74
CA VAL A 146 18.29 -5.19 -12.21
C VAL A 146 17.33 -5.64 -11.13
N ASP A 147 17.29 -4.88 -10.04
CA ASP A 147 16.35 -5.06 -8.93
C ASP A 147 15.15 -4.12 -9.13
N SER A 148 13.98 -4.71 -9.34
CA SER A 148 12.73 -3.98 -9.59
C SER A 148 11.99 -3.54 -8.31
N ARG A 149 12.59 -3.76 -7.14
CA ARG A 149 12.05 -3.36 -5.83
C ARG A 149 12.26 -1.86 -5.55
N THR A 150 11.84 -1.44 -4.35
CA THR A 150 12.14 -0.07 -3.90
C THR A 150 13.64 0.10 -3.60
N PRO A 151 14.16 1.35 -3.64
CA PRO A 151 15.56 1.64 -3.27
C PRO A 151 15.94 1.14 -1.87
N GLU A 152 15.03 1.23 -0.90
CA GLU A 152 15.26 0.78 0.48
C GLU A 152 15.36 -0.74 0.57
N GLU A 153 14.52 -1.47 -0.18
CA GLU A 153 14.60 -2.94 -0.26
C GLU A 153 15.91 -3.38 -0.91
N TYR A 154 16.33 -2.69 -1.98
CA TYR A 154 17.59 -2.94 -2.67
C TYR A 154 18.81 -2.71 -1.76
N HIS A 155 18.88 -1.55 -1.09
CA HIS A 155 19.97 -1.20 -0.18
C HIS A 155 20.09 -2.18 1.00
N ARG A 156 18.97 -2.68 1.52
CA ARG A 156 18.94 -3.69 2.58
C ARG A 156 19.59 -5.01 2.16
N GLY A 157 19.46 -5.38 0.89
CA GLY A 157 20.10 -6.56 0.33
C GLY A 157 19.56 -6.91 -1.05
N CYS A 158 20.47 -7.08 -2.00
CA CYS A 158 20.17 -7.39 -3.41
C CYS A 158 21.01 -8.57 -3.91
N ILE A 159 20.72 -9.05 -5.11
CA ILE A 159 21.61 -10.01 -5.81
C ILE A 159 22.94 -9.32 -6.10
N PRO A 160 24.09 -10.00 -5.85
CA PRO A 160 25.40 -9.41 -6.10
C PRO A 160 25.56 -8.84 -7.51
N GLY A 161 26.04 -7.61 -7.61
CA GLY A 161 26.21 -6.91 -8.89
C GLY A 161 24.94 -6.31 -9.48
N ALA A 162 23.78 -6.45 -8.86
CA ALA A 162 22.54 -5.86 -9.37
C ALA A 162 22.53 -4.33 -9.28
N TRP A 163 21.78 -3.70 -10.17
CA TRP A 163 21.45 -2.27 -10.17
C TRP A 163 20.05 -2.03 -9.62
N SER A 164 19.87 -1.02 -8.80
CA SER A 164 18.54 -0.57 -8.38
C SER A 164 17.83 0.09 -9.56
N MET A 165 16.71 -0.49 -9.96
CA MET A 165 15.86 0.03 -11.03
C MET A 165 14.40 -0.35 -10.74
N PRO A 166 13.68 0.41 -9.90
CA PRO A 166 12.28 0.14 -9.57
C PRO A 166 11.43 -0.13 -10.80
N GLY A 167 10.44 -1.03 -10.68
CA GLY A 167 9.70 -1.55 -11.83
C GLY A 167 9.09 -0.49 -12.76
N GLY A 168 8.69 0.67 -12.23
CA GLY A 168 8.21 1.80 -13.03
C GLY A 168 9.28 2.51 -13.86
N GLU A 169 10.57 2.32 -13.52
CA GLU A 169 11.70 2.97 -14.17
C GLU A 169 12.37 2.11 -15.26
N LEU A 170 12.05 0.82 -15.31
CA LEU A 170 12.72 -0.15 -16.19
C LEU A 170 12.77 0.29 -17.65
N VAL A 171 11.60 0.64 -18.22
CA VAL A 171 11.52 1.02 -19.64
C VAL A 171 12.25 2.33 -19.93
N LEU A 172 12.30 3.23 -18.96
CA LEU A 172 12.94 4.54 -19.11
C LEU A 172 14.47 4.46 -19.02
N ARG A 173 15.00 3.53 -18.19
CA ARG A 173 16.42 3.55 -17.80
C ARG A 173 17.24 2.35 -18.26
N ILE A 174 16.62 1.25 -18.69
CA ILE A 174 17.38 0.04 -19.05
C ILE A 174 18.44 0.28 -20.15
N GLY A 175 18.13 1.16 -21.09
CA GLY A 175 19.05 1.56 -22.16
C GLY A 175 20.33 2.26 -21.70
N GLU A 176 20.37 2.76 -20.47
CA GLU A 176 21.57 3.38 -19.88
C GLU A 176 22.58 2.32 -19.40
N LEU A 177 22.12 1.11 -19.13
CA LEU A 177 22.94 0.00 -18.62
C LEU A 177 23.33 -0.98 -19.73
N VAL A 178 22.42 -1.28 -20.64
CA VAL A 178 22.63 -2.25 -21.72
C VAL A 178 23.51 -1.65 -22.81
N LYS A 179 24.61 -2.33 -23.14
CA LYS A 179 25.62 -1.85 -24.12
C LYS A 179 25.58 -2.60 -25.44
N ARG A 180 25.08 -3.84 -25.44
CA ARG A 180 25.09 -4.71 -26.64
C ARG A 180 23.75 -5.46 -26.75
N PRO A 181 23.35 -5.82 -27.98
CA PRO A 181 22.05 -6.48 -28.20
C PRO A 181 22.01 -7.95 -27.73
N ASP A 182 23.18 -8.58 -27.54
CA ASP A 182 23.32 -9.95 -27.05
C ASP A 182 23.44 -10.05 -25.52
N GLN A 183 23.62 -8.93 -24.85
CA GLN A 183 23.74 -8.86 -23.39
C GLN A 183 22.43 -9.29 -22.71
N THR A 184 22.50 -10.29 -21.83
CA THR A 184 21.32 -10.77 -21.10
C THR A 184 20.88 -9.77 -20.04
N ILE A 185 19.59 -9.53 -19.93
CA ILE A 185 18.98 -8.71 -18.87
C ILE A 185 18.29 -9.66 -17.90
N ILE A 186 18.70 -9.61 -16.62
CA ILE A 186 18.07 -10.36 -15.53
C ILE A 186 17.27 -9.40 -14.67
N VAL A 187 15.98 -9.66 -14.50
CA VAL A 187 15.11 -8.87 -13.63
C VAL A 187 14.80 -9.66 -12.38
N HIS A 188 15.05 -9.08 -11.20
CA HIS A 188 14.70 -9.72 -9.95
C HIS A 188 13.88 -8.81 -9.01
N CYS A 189 13.28 -9.44 -7.99
CA CYS A 189 12.62 -8.76 -6.87
C CYS A 189 12.82 -9.55 -5.57
N GLY A 190 11.94 -9.39 -4.59
CA GLY A 190 11.98 -10.13 -3.32
C GLY A 190 11.51 -11.58 -3.43
N GLY A 191 10.50 -11.83 -4.27
CA GLY A 191 9.91 -13.14 -4.56
C GLY A 191 9.67 -13.29 -6.06
N ARG A 192 8.42 -13.14 -6.50
CA ARG A 192 7.99 -13.52 -7.85
C ARG A 192 7.38 -12.35 -8.65
N THR A 193 6.30 -11.76 -8.19
CA THR A 193 5.40 -10.84 -8.92
C THR A 193 6.13 -9.71 -9.66
N ARG A 194 6.94 -8.90 -8.96
CA ARG A 194 7.58 -7.69 -9.56
C ARG A 194 8.64 -8.04 -10.61
N SER A 195 9.34 -9.18 -10.46
CA SER A 195 10.29 -9.63 -11.47
C SER A 195 9.60 -10.06 -12.76
N TYR A 196 8.47 -10.74 -12.69
CA TYR A 196 7.72 -11.17 -13.88
C TYR A 196 7.11 -9.97 -14.60
N ILE A 197 6.41 -9.10 -13.89
CA ILE A 197 5.84 -7.87 -14.47
C ILE A 197 6.94 -6.97 -15.04
N GLY A 198 8.09 -6.86 -14.35
CA GLY A 198 9.24 -6.09 -14.81
C GLY A 198 9.87 -6.68 -16.07
N ALA A 199 10.10 -7.99 -16.12
CA ALA A 199 10.61 -8.67 -17.31
C ALA A 199 9.65 -8.48 -18.50
N GLU A 200 8.33 -8.63 -18.29
CA GLU A 200 7.34 -8.40 -19.35
C GLU A 200 7.26 -6.92 -19.78
N SER A 201 7.49 -5.97 -18.88
CA SER A 201 7.61 -4.56 -19.24
C SER A 201 8.74 -4.33 -20.23
N LEU A 202 9.90 -4.95 -20.00
CA LEU A 202 11.06 -4.88 -20.90
C LEU A 202 10.84 -5.66 -22.21
N ARG A 203 10.24 -6.85 -22.16
CA ARG A 203 9.90 -7.62 -23.38
C ARG A 203 8.98 -6.83 -24.31
N ARG A 204 8.04 -6.07 -23.75
CA ARG A 204 7.16 -5.18 -24.52
C ARG A 204 7.89 -4.00 -25.16
N MET A 205 9.12 -3.68 -24.73
CA MET A 205 9.95 -2.69 -25.45
C MET A 205 10.37 -3.20 -26.84
N GLY A 206 10.41 -4.52 -27.04
CA GLY A 206 10.92 -5.13 -28.27
C GLY A 206 12.43 -5.03 -28.39
N LEU A 207 13.16 -5.05 -27.27
CA LEU A 207 14.62 -5.12 -27.26
C LEU A 207 15.09 -6.45 -27.85
N PRO A 208 16.21 -6.48 -28.56
CA PRO A 208 16.80 -7.71 -29.07
C PRO A 208 17.42 -8.58 -27.98
N ASN A 209 17.65 -8.02 -26.80
CA ASN A 209 18.29 -8.64 -25.65
C ASN A 209 17.45 -9.80 -25.09
N PRO A 210 18.09 -10.92 -24.67
CA PRO A 210 17.44 -11.91 -23.84
C PRO A 210 17.00 -11.29 -22.50
N ILE A 211 15.71 -11.37 -22.18
CA ILE A 211 15.15 -10.83 -20.93
C ILE A 211 14.61 -12.00 -20.13
N ILE A 212 15.13 -12.17 -18.90
CA ILE A 212 14.91 -13.32 -18.05
C ILE A 212 14.57 -12.84 -16.63
N ALA A 213 13.56 -13.41 -16.02
CA ALA A 213 13.23 -13.16 -14.62
C ALA A 213 14.00 -14.12 -13.69
N LEU A 214 14.49 -13.65 -12.56
CA LEU A 214 15.04 -14.53 -11.52
C LEU A 214 13.89 -15.19 -10.78
N GLU A 215 13.89 -16.50 -10.75
CA GLU A 215 12.93 -17.31 -10.01
C GLU A 215 13.08 -17.07 -8.49
N ASN A 216 11.97 -16.79 -7.82
CA ASN A 216 11.91 -16.61 -6.37
C ASN A 216 12.78 -15.48 -5.79
N GLY A 217 13.42 -14.67 -6.62
CA GLY A 217 14.10 -13.44 -6.25
C GLY A 217 15.11 -13.56 -5.12
N THR A 218 15.20 -12.52 -4.25
CA THR A 218 16.14 -12.54 -3.11
C THR A 218 15.80 -13.59 -2.05
N MET A 219 14.53 -13.99 -1.90
CA MET A 219 14.16 -15.08 -0.99
C MET A 219 14.66 -16.42 -1.52
N GLY A 220 14.46 -16.73 -2.80
CA GLY A 220 15.02 -17.94 -3.43
C GLY A 220 16.55 -17.99 -3.34
N TRP A 221 17.22 -16.85 -3.52
CA TRP A 221 18.67 -16.72 -3.38
C TRP A 221 19.14 -17.12 -1.98
N GLN A 222 18.52 -16.59 -0.93
CA GLN A 222 18.83 -16.94 0.46
C GLN A 222 18.49 -18.40 0.79
N LEU A 223 17.38 -18.93 0.26
CA LEU A 223 16.98 -20.32 0.45
C LEU A 223 17.95 -21.29 -0.21
N ALA A 224 18.59 -20.89 -1.32
CA ALA A 224 19.68 -21.64 -1.96
C ALA A 224 21.02 -21.55 -1.18
N GLY A 225 21.07 -20.87 -0.05
CA GLY A 225 22.29 -20.71 0.77
C GLY A 225 23.26 -19.67 0.20
N LEU A 226 22.80 -18.80 -0.70
CA LEU A 226 23.59 -17.75 -1.31
C LEU A 226 23.47 -16.44 -0.54
N GLU A 227 24.55 -15.66 -0.47
CA GLU A 227 24.58 -14.41 0.27
C GLU A 227 24.12 -13.23 -0.59
N LEU A 228 23.31 -12.34 0.00
CA LEU A 228 22.93 -11.07 -0.60
C LEU A 228 24.03 -10.03 -0.40
N GLU A 229 24.22 -9.18 -1.37
CA GLU A 229 25.00 -7.96 -1.22
C GLU A 229 24.17 -6.92 -0.44
N ARG A 230 24.72 -6.39 0.64
CA ARG A 230 24.08 -5.42 1.54
C ARG A 230 24.71 -4.05 1.39
N GLY A 231 23.91 -2.98 1.57
CA GLY A 231 24.39 -1.61 1.49
C GLY A 231 24.80 -1.20 0.08
N ALA A 232 24.35 -1.90 -0.95
CA ALA A 232 24.65 -1.54 -2.33
C ALA A 232 24.01 -0.19 -2.71
N GLU A 233 24.75 0.61 -3.50
CA GLU A 233 24.37 1.96 -3.94
C GLU A 233 24.50 2.13 -5.47
N ARG A 234 24.37 1.05 -6.22
CA ARG A 234 24.36 1.10 -7.68
C ARG A 234 22.97 1.48 -8.18
N TRP A 235 22.71 2.77 -8.23
CA TRP A 235 21.47 3.31 -8.76
C TRP A 235 21.56 3.38 -10.29
N ALA A 236 20.49 2.95 -10.98
CA ALA A 236 20.42 3.13 -12.42
C ALA A 236 20.59 4.62 -12.79
N PRO A 237 21.45 4.95 -13.78
CA PRO A 237 21.68 6.35 -14.17
C PRO A 237 20.37 7.06 -14.53
N PRO A 238 20.32 8.40 -14.38
CA PRO A 238 19.22 9.19 -14.91
C PRO A 238 19.04 8.92 -16.43
N PRO A 239 17.79 8.92 -16.92
CA PRO A 239 17.55 8.65 -18.34
C PRO A 239 18.13 9.74 -19.21
N SER A 240 18.90 9.36 -20.22
CA SER A 240 19.37 10.25 -21.28
C SER A 240 18.22 10.73 -22.18
N SER A 241 18.47 11.74 -23.03
CA SER A 241 17.52 12.15 -24.05
C SER A 241 17.12 11.00 -24.98
N ARG A 242 18.06 10.09 -25.27
CA ARG A 242 17.80 8.88 -26.06
C ARG A 242 16.89 7.90 -25.31
N GLY A 243 17.16 7.65 -24.02
CA GLY A 243 16.33 6.79 -23.17
C GLY A 243 14.89 7.30 -23.10
N ARG A 244 14.70 8.60 -22.89
CA ARG A 244 13.38 9.23 -22.90
C ARG A 244 12.65 9.08 -24.26
N ALA A 245 13.36 9.31 -25.37
CA ALA A 245 12.79 9.14 -26.69
C ALA A 245 12.36 7.69 -26.96
N VAL A 246 13.17 6.71 -26.59
CA VAL A 246 12.81 5.28 -26.69
C VAL A 246 11.59 4.96 -25.83
N ALA A 247 11.54 5.41 -24.58
CA ALA A 247 10.41 5.17 -23.69
C ALA A 247 9.11 5.80 -24.27
N ALA A 248 9.20 7.00 -24.82
CA ALA A 248 8.05 7.66 -25.47
C ALA A 248 7.53 6.88 -26.68
N GLU A 249 8.40 6.35 -27.53
CA GLU A 249 8.00 5.52 -28.68
C GLU A 249 7.41 4.16 -28.23
N VAL A 250 7.98 3.54 -27.18
CA VAL A 250 7.40 2.34 -26.57
C VAL A 250 6.00 2.63 -26.01
N ALA A 251 5.84 3.74 -25.30
CA ALA A 251 4.54 4.16 -24.76
C ALA A 251 3.49 4.38 -25.86
N LYS A 252 3.83 5.10 -26.94
CA LYS A 252 2.93 5.29 -28.10
C LYS A 252 2.48 3.97 -28.69
N ARG A 253 3.40 3.02 -28.85
CA ARG A 253 3.11 1.69 -29.38
C ARG A 253 2.15 0.93 -28.45
N ILE A 254 2.38 0.97 -27.13
CA ILE A 254 1.55 0.33 -26.12
C ILE A 254 0.17 1.00 -26.02
N VAL A 255 0.10 2.33 -26.07
CA VAL A 255 -1.16 3.07 -26.12
C VAL A 255 -2.02 2.58 -27.29
N LYS A 256 -1.42 2.45 -28.47
CA LYS A 256 -2.10 1.98 -29.68
C LYS A 256 -2.51 0.51 -29.58
N SER A 257 -1.58 -0.38 -29.19
CA SER A 257 -1.82 -1.83 -29.14
C SER A 257 -2.84 -2.22 -28.08
N ASP A 258 -2.81 -1.59 -26.91
CA ASP A 258 -3.70 -1.88 -25.80
C ASP A 258 -4.97 -1.02 -25.83
N GLY A 259 -5.09 -0.07 -26.77
CA GLY A 259 -6.22 0.86 -26.86
C GLY A 259 -6.41 1.66 -25.56
N LEU A 260 -5.34 2.27 -25.07
CA LEU A 260 -5.39 3.04 -23.83
C LEU A 260 -6.00 4.42 -24.06
N ARG A 261 -6.73 4.90 -23.05
CA ARG A 261 -7.34 6.23 -23.07
C ARG A 261 -6.35 7.26 -22.53
N GLY A 262 -6.03 8.28 -23.33
CA GLY A 262 -5.42 9.52 -22.86
C GLY A 262 -6.47 10.51 -22.39
N VAL A 263 -6.13 11.37 -21.45
CA VAL A 263 -6.95 12.49 -20.99
C VAL A 263 -6.10 13.75 -20.92
N THR A 264 -6.68 14.88 -21.35
CA THR A 264 -6.02 16.18 -21.28
C THR A 264 -6.01 16.73 -19.85
N ALA A 265 -5.11 17.66 -19.58
CA ALA A 265 -5.07 18.36 -18.29
C ALA A 265 -6.40 19.04 -17.93
N ALA A 266 -7.09 19.63 -18.92
CA ALA A 266 -8.41 20.23 -18.72
C ALA A 266 -9.46 19.19 -18.25
N GLN A 267 -9.46 18.00 -18.85
CA GLN A 267 -10.35 16.91 -18.45
C GLN A 267 -10.04 16.42 -17.02
N VAL A 268 -8.76 16.30 -16.66
CA VAL A 268 -8.40 15.89 -15.28
C VAL A 268 -8.83 16.94 -14.26
N ARG A 269 -8.66 18.23 -14.55
CA ARG A 269 -9.14 19.32 -13.68
C ARG A 269 -10.66 19.31 -13.52
N ASP A 270 -11.39 19.05 -14.59
CA ASP A 270 -12.84 18.88 -14.53
C ASP A 270 -13.24 17.68 -13.65
N MET A 271 -12.57 16.54 -13.80
CA MET A 271 -12.74 15.37 -12.90
C MET A 271 -12.42 15.72 -11.44
N GLN A 272 -11.34 16.46 -11.18
CA GLN A 272 -10.99 16.92 -9.83
C GLN A 272 -12.07 17.83 -9.22
N GLY A 273 -12.67 18.70 -10.02
CA GLY A 273 -13.80 19.54 -9.59
C GLY A 273 -15.03 18.75 -9.15
N ARG A 274 -15.17 17.51 -9.61
CA ARG A 274 -16.27 16.59 -9.25
C ARG A 274 -15.92 15.56 -8.17
N ARG A 275 -14.73 15.61 -7.56
CA ARG A 275 -14.29 14.62 -6.55
C ARG A 275 -15.22 14.48 -5.34
N ALA A 276 -16.02 15.49 -5.04
CA ALA A 276 -17.00 15.42 -3.96
C ALA A 276 -18.15 14.42 -4.22
N VAL A 277 -18.43 14.13 -5.51
CA VAL A 277 -19.53 13.27 -5.96
C VAL A 277 -19.06 12.09 -6.82
N GLU A 278 -17.84 12.15 -7.35
CA GLU A 278 -17.22 11.09 -8.14
C GLU A 278 -15.87 10.70 -7.54
N ASN A 279 -15.60 9.40 -7.41
CA ASN A 279 -14.30 8.96 -6.92
C ASN A 279 -13.27 9.04 -8.04
N LEU A 280 -12.21 9.82 -7.79
CA LEU A 280 -11.08 10.00 -8.69
C LEU A 280 -9.77 9.76 -7.94
N TYR A 281 -8.93 8.91 -8.50
CA TYR A 281 -7.54 8.78 -8.12
C TYR A 281 -6.66 9.37 -9.22
N VAL A 282 -5.78 10.30 -8.85
CA VAL A 282 -4.69 10.78 -9.71
C VAL A 282 -3.40 10.29 -9.10
N PHE A 283 -2.71 9.37 -9.77
CA PHE A 283 -1.47 8.78 -9.29
C PHE A 283 -0.27 9.32 -10.06
N ASP A 284 0.67 9.94 -9.35
CA ASP A 284 1.98 10.25 -9.91
C ASP A 284 2.89 9.03 -9.76
N VAL A 285 3.34 8.48 -10.89
CA VAL A 285 4.08 7.21 -10.95
C VAL A 285 5.60 7.38 -11.02
N ARG A 286 6.09 8.60 -10.82
CA ARG A 286 7.51 8.95 -10.89
C ARG A 286 8.29 8.56 -9.62
N THR A 287 9.57 8.87 -9.59
CA THR A 287 10.41 8.70 -8.40
C THR A 287 9.99 9.67 -7.29
N THR A 288 10.43 9.40 -6.05
CA THR A 288 10.12 10.26 -4.90
C THR A 288 10.69 11.66 -5.06
N GLU A 289 11.88 11.79 -5.66
CA GLU A 289 12.54 13.08 -5.91
C GLU A 289 11.78 13.90 -6.97
N GLU A 290 11.35 13.25 -8.05
CA GLU A 290 10.57 13.91 -9.11
C GLU A 290 9.21 14.37 -8.61
N TYR A 291 8.53 13.54 -7.81
CA TYR A 291 7.28 13.90 -7.17
C TYR A 291 7.46 15.09 -6.20
N ALA A 292 8.48 15.01 -5.33
CA ALA A 292 8.75 16.08 -4.37
C ALA A 292 9.17 17.40 -5.04
N ALA A 293 9.82 17.34 -6.20
CA ALA A 293 10.17 18.54 -6.96
C ALA A 293 8.95 19.26 -7.54
N GLY A 294 7.87 18.52 -7.86
CA GLY A 294 6.61 19.10 -8.32
C GLY A 294 5.70 18.04 -8.93
N HIS A 295 4.41 18.07 -8.56
CA HIS A 295 3.38 17.13 -9.05
C HIS A 295 2.03 17.84 -9.23
N PRO A 296 1.10 17.29 -10.02
CA PRO A 296 -0.25 17.84 -10.11
C PRO A 296 -0.90 17.90 -8.74
N ALA A 297 -1.49 19.05 -8.40
CA ALA A 297 -2.13 19.26 -7.09
C ALA A 297 -3.17 18.17 -6.82
N GLY A 298 -3.11 17.60 -5.60
CA GLY A 298 -3.97 16.51 -5.17
C GLY A 298 -3.66 15.15 -5.79
N ALA A 299 -2.55 14.99 -6.52
CA ALA A 299 -2.05 13.69 -6.96
C ALA A 299 -1.41 12.94 -5.77
N VAL A 300 -1.61 11.62 -5.75
CA VAL A 300 -0.99 10.73 -4.76
C VAL A 300 0.27 10.11 -5.37
N TRP A 301 1.36 10.15 -4.64
CA TRP A 301 2.57 9.46 -5.07
C TRP A 301 2.38 7.94 -5.00
N ALA A 302 2.50 7.29 -6.14
CA ALA A 302 2.37 5.85 -6.30
C ALA A 302 3.36 5.38 -7.39
N PRO A 303 4.66 5.22 -7.08
CA PRO A 303 5.65 4.83 -8.08
C PRO A 303 5.19 3.59 -8.83
N GLY A 304 5.34 3.58 -10.16
CA GLY A 304 4.62 2.66 -11.04
C GLY A 304 4.70 1.18 -10.66
N GLY A 305 5.87 0.72 -10.19
CA GLY A 305 6.03 -0.65 -9.69
C GLY A 305 5.20 -0.92 -8.42
N GLN A 306 5.12 0.05 -7.50
CA GLN A 306 4.34 -0.08 -6.27
C GLN A 306 2.85 0.15 -6.51
N ALA A 307 2.48 1.03 -7.43
CA ALA A 307 1.09 1.21 -7.84
C ALA A 307 0.47 -0.13 -8.29
N VAL A 308 1.21 -0.94 -9.03
CA VAL A 308 0.78 -2.29 -9.44
C VAL A 308 0.87 -3.30 -8.30
N GLN A 309 1.97 -3.29 -7.52
CA GLN A 309 2.21 -4.25 -6.45
C GLN A 309 1.21 -4.15 -5.30
N ALA A 310 0.86 -2.94 -4.88
CA ALA A 310 0.01 -2.67 -3.72
C ALA A 310 -1.35 -2.07 -4.11
N ILE A 311 -1.91 -2.55 -5.21
CA ILE A 311 -3.12 -2.00 -5.82
C ILE A 311 -4.31 -1.94 -4.85
N ASP A 312 -4.47 -2.93 -3.98
CA ASP A 312 -5.51 -3.03 -2.96
C ASP A 312 -5.28 -2.11 -1.75
N ASP A 313 -4.06 -1.56 -1.60
CA ASP A 313 -3.75 -0.51 -0.62
C ASP A 313 -3.98 0.91 -1.15
N TYR A 314 -3.83 1.13 -2.47
CA TYR A 314 -4.03 2.42 -3.13
C TYR A 314 -5.49 2.66 -3.55
N LEU A 315 -6.23 1.61 -3.87
CA LEU A 315 -7.57 1.68 -4.44
C LEU A 315 -8.62 1.04 -3.53
N ALA A 316 -9.36 1.86 -2.80
CA ALA A 316 -10.48 1.39 -1.97
C ALA A 316 -11.80 1.33 -2.74
N VAL A 317 -12.02 2.21 -3.71
CA VAL A 317 -13.29 2.29 -4.45
C VAL A 317 -13.21 1.53 -5.76
N ARG A 318 -14.01 0.49 -5.88
CA ARG A 318 -14.26 -0.19 -7.14
C ARG A 318 -15.06 0.70 -8.08
N GLY A 319 -14.73 0.69 -9.36
CA GLY A 319 -15.41 1.50 -10.36
C GLY A 319 -15.01 2.99 -10.37
N ALA A 320 -14.08 3.42 -9.52
CA ALA A 320 -13.55 4.78 -9.54
C ALA A 320 -12.83 5.11 -10.86
N GLN A 321 -12.73 6.41 -11.16
CA GLN A 321 -11.86 6.92 -12.22
C GLN A 321 -10.41 6.90 -11.73
N ILE A 322 -9.48 6.44 -12.57
CA ILE A 322 -8.04 6.38 -12.24
C ILE A 322 -7.26 7.06 -13.35
N VAL A 323 -6.46 8.06 -13.01
CA VAL A 323 -5.58 8.76 -13.94
C VAL A 323 -4.14 8.63 -13.46
N PHE A 324 -3.27 8.15 -14.33
CA PHE A 324 -1.84 8.12 -14.08
C PHE A 324 -1.16 9.34 -14.67
N ALA A 325 -0.22 9.94 -13.93
CA ALA A 325 0.57 11.09 -14.32
C ALA A 325 2.07 10.81 -14.20
N CYS A 326 2.86 11.42 -15.07
CA CYS A 326 4.31 11.47 -14.99
C CYS A 326 4.82 12.74 -15.71
N ASP A 327 6.10 12.81 -16.03
CA ASP A 327 6.72 13.96 -16.69
C ASP A 327 6.34 14.12 -18.18
N ASP A 328 6.21 13.03 -18.94
CA ASP A 328 5.98 13.06 -20.40
C ASP A 328 4.81 12.18 -20.89
N GLY A 329 4.13 11.48 -19.97
CA GLY A 329 3.07 10.51 -20.25
C GLY A 329 3.56 9.08 -20.47
N SER A 330 4.85 8.80 -20.62
CA SER A 330 5.37 7.47 -20.97
C SER A 330 5.20 6.45 -19.83
N ARG A 331 5.69 6.75 -18.62
CA ARG A 331 5.53 5.90 -17.43
C ARG A 331 4.06 5.75 -17.03
N ALA A 332 3.29 6.83 -17.18
CA ALA A 332 1.85 6.83 -16.93
C ALA A 332 1.10 5.88 -17.87
N ALA A 333 1.40 5.91 -19.17
CA ALA A 333 0.82 4.99 -20.14
C ALA A 333 1.16 3.51 -19.83
N LEU A 334 2.39 3.22 -19.42
CA LEU A 334 2.81 1.88 -19.01
C LEU A 334 2.03 1.39 -17.78
N SER A 335 1.88 2.24 -16.76
CA SER A 335 1.09 1.92 -15.57
C SER A 335 -0.40 1.69 -15.93
N THR A 336 -0.96 2.52 -16.82
CA THR A 336 -2.31 2.35 -17.35
C THR A 336 -2.46 1.00 -18.06
N ALA A 337 -1.47 0.58 -18.85
CA ALA A 337 -1.50 -0.71 -19.54
C ALA A 337 -1.57 -1.89 -18.56
N TRP A 338 -0.84 -1.84 -17.44
CA TRP A 338 -0.90 -2.87 -16.41
C TRP A 338 -2.25 -2.90 -15.71
N TYR A 339 -2.82 -1.74 -15.38
CA TYR A 339 -4.15 -1.67 -14.77
C TYR A 339 -5.25 -2.15 -15.71
N LYS A 340 -5.12 -1.91 -17.02
CA LYS A 340 -6.04 -2.48 -18.02
C LYS A 340 -5.99 -4.00 -18.01
N ARG A 341 -4.80 -4.59 -17.94
CA ARG A 341 -4.60 -6.04 -17.89
C ARG A 341 -5.07 -6.66 -16.58
N LEU A 342 -5.03 -5.90 -15.49
CA LEU A 342 -5.65 -6.23 -14.21
C LEU A 342 -7.20 -6.13 -14.26
N GLY A 343 -7.78 -5.62 -15.37
CA GLY A 343 -9.22 -5.56 -15.59
C GLY A 343 -9.90 -4.27 -15.12
N PHE A 344 -9.17 -3.19 -14.83
CA PHE A 344 -9.78 -1.91 -14.45
C PHE A 344 -10.34 -1.19 -15.69
N PRO A 345 -11.67 -0.85 -15.71
CA PRO A 345 -12.28 -0.26 -16.90
C PRO A 345 -12.08 1.24 -17.00
N ASN A 346 -12.06 1.95 -15.88
CA ASN A 346 -12.09 3.42 -15.81
C ASN A 346 -10.70 4.01 -15.59
N ILE A 347 -9.77 3.69 -16.48
CA ILE A 347 -8.36 4.08 -16.38
C ILE A 347 -7.95 5.00 -17.52
N ALA A 348 -7.05 5.93 -17.24
CA ALA A 348 -6.47 6.82 -18.24
C ALA A 348 -5.06 7.26 -17.84
N TYR A 349 -4.31 7.82 -18.77
CA TYR A 349 -3.06 8.54 -18.50
C TYR A 349 -3.18 10.00 -18.88
N LEU A 350 -2.49 10.89 -18.16
CA LEU A 350 -2.39 12.31 -18.45
C LEU A 350 -1.49 12.51 -19.68
N GLU A 351 -2.08 12.97 -20.78
CA GLU A 351 -1.36 13.28 -22.02
C GLU A 351 -0.38 14.43 -21.82
N GLY A 352 0.86 14.24 -22.26
CA GLY A 352 1.93 15.23 -22.15
C GLY A 352 2.40 15.49 -20.72
N GLY A 353 1.90 14.75 -19.73
CA GLY A 353 2.36 14.75 -18.35
C GLY A 353 2.33 16.11 -17.64
N LEU A 354 3.26 16.30 -16.70
CA LEU A 354 3.34 17.53 -15.88
C LEU A 354 3.52 18.82 -16.69
N PRO A 355 4.31 18.86 -17.78
CA PRO A 355 4.39 20.06 -18.63
C PRO A 355 3.04 20.46 -19.24
N ALA A 356 2.25 19.49 -19.75
CA ALA A 356 0.93 19.78 -20.29
C ALA A 356 -0.06 20.22 -19.20
N TRP A 357 0.06 19.64 -18.00
CA TRP A 357 -0.70 20.06 -16.83
C TRP A 357 -0.46 21.53 -16.48
N THR A 358 0.82 21.93 -16.37
CA THR A 358 1.24 23.30 -16.06
C THR A 358 0.83 24.28 -17.16
N ALA A 359 1.04 23.91 -18.45
CA ALA A 359 0.65 24.75 -19.58
C ALA A 359 -0.87 25.01 -19.64
N ALA A 360 -1.68 24.07 -19.16
CA ALA A 360 -3.13 24.23 -19.03
C ALA A 360 -3.57 24.99 -17.77
N GLY A 361 -2.63 25.56 -17.01
CA GLY A 361 -2.90 26.28 -15.75
C GLY A 361 -3.33 25.38 -14.60
N GLY A 362 -2.87 24.13 -14.57
CA GLY A 362 -3.05 23.23 -13.44
C GLY A 362 -2.09 23.60 -12.31
N ASP A 363 -2.58 23.58 -11.07
CA ASP A 363 -1.77 23.86 -9.89
C ASP A 363 -0.76 22.74 -9.66
N VAL A 364 0.46 23.12 -9.21
CA VAL A 364 1.55 22.21 -8.90
C VAL A 364 1.85 22.30 -7.42
N GLU A 365 1.86 21.15 -6.74
CA GLU A 365 2.32 21.00 -5.36
C GLU A 365 3.75 20.45 -5.34
N SER A 366 4.47 20.66 -4.23
CA SER A 366 5.83 20.17 -4.02
C SER A 366 5.98 19.53 -2.63
N GLY A 367 7.02 18.72 -2.46
CA GLY A 367 7.24 17.93 -1.25
C GLY A 367 6.34 16.70 -1.19
N HIS A 368 6.29 16.06 -0.03
CA HIS A 368 5.33 14.99 0.28
C HIS A 368 4.28 15.53 1.23
N PRO A 369 3.06 15.80 0.76
CA PRO A 369 2.01 16.33 1.63
C PRO A 369 1.76 15.38 2.82
N VAL A 370 1.79 15.91 4.03
CA VAL A 370 1.37 15.16 5.22
C VAL A 370 -0.17 15.14 5.21
N PRO A 371 -0.79 13.95 5.17
CA PRO A 371 -2.24 13.88 5.18
C PRO A 371 -2.83 14.55 6.42
N ALA A 372 -3.81 15.42 6.22
CA ALA A 372 -4.56 15.99 7.32
C ALA A 372 -5.28 14.87 8.09
N VAL A 373 -5.15 14.87 9.41
CA VAL A 373 -5.85 13.90 10.27
C VAL A 373 -7.20 14.49 10.63
N TRP A 374 -8.26 13.89 10.11
CA TRP A 374 -9.61 14.37 10.35
C TRP A 374 -9.95 14.42 11.86
N GLY A 375 -10.52 15.53 12.31
CA GLY A 375 -10.92 15.73 13.70
C GLY A 375 -9.80 15.99 14.70
N LEU A 376 -8.52 15.98 14.28
CA LEU A 376 -7.39 16.17 15.20
C LEU A 376 -7.38 17.55 15.84
N ASP A 377 -7.65 18.62 15.10
CA ASP A 377 -7.64 19.99 15.65
C ASP A 377 -8.79 20.21 16.63
N ALA A 378 -9.97 19.68 16.34
CA ALA A 378 -11.09 19.69 17.27
C ALA A 378 -10.78 18.89 18.54
N ALA A 379 -10.15 17.73 18.41
CA ALA A 379 -9.71 16.93 19.55
C ALA A 379 -8.65 17.67 20.38
N ARG A 380 -7.67 18.33 19.76
CA ARG A 380 -6.66 19.15 20.44
C ARG A 380 -7.27 20.29 21.28
N ALA A 381 -8.32 20.93 20.76
CA ALA A 381 -9.00 22.01 21.49
C ALA A 381 -9.74 21.51 22.73
N GLY A 382 -10.16 20.23 22.76
CA GLY A 382 -10.95 19.64 23.84
C GLY A 382 -10.17 18.77 24.84
N VAL A 383 -8.88 18.51 24.61
CA VAL A 383 -8.07 17.58 25.42
C VAL A 383 -6.94 18.32 26.15
N ALA A 384 -6.87 18.14 27.47
CA ALA A 384 -5.78 18.70 28.27
C ALA A 384 -4.45 17.98 27.97
N THR A 385 -3.34 18.72 28.09
CA THR A 385 -1.99 18.18 27.95
C THR A 385 -1.24 18.16 29.28
N VAL A 386 -0.21 17.33 29.36
CA VAL A 386 0.73 17.27 30.48
C VAL A 386 2.16 17.34 29.97
N ALA A 387 3.02 18.10 30.63
CA ALA A 387 4.43 18.24 30.26
C ALA A 387 5.21 16.92 30.53
N PRO A 388 6.29 16.65 29.78
CA PRO A 388 7.24 15.61 30.13
C PRO A 388 7.73 15.75 31.58
N GLY A 389 7.76 14.61 32.33
CA GLY A 389 8.15 14.59 33.74
C GLY A 389 7.06 14.96 34.75
N ALA A 390 5.87 15.42 34.30
CA ALA A 390 4.78 15.84 35.19
C ALA A 390 3.58 14.86 35.21
N LEU A 391 3.83 13.55 34.95
CA LEU A 391 2.76 12.55 34.81
C LEU A 391 2.05 12.25 36.15
N GLY A 392 2.76 12.38 37.29
CA GLY A 392 2.25 12.02 38.62
C GLY A 392 2.04 10.49 38.73
N ASP A 393 0.96 10.11 39.40
CA ASP A 393 0.52 8.71 39.58
C ASP A 393 -0.49 8.24 38.52
N ALA A 394 -0.58 8.96 37.40
CA ALA A 394 -1.52 8.64 36.34
C ALA A 394 -1.19 7.29 35.69
N VAL A 395 -2.23 6.58 35.26
CA VAL A 395 -2.06 5.42 34.39
C VAL A 395 -1.61 5.90 33.01
N VAL A 396 -0.46 5.42 32.53
CA VAL A 396 0.05 5.78 31.21
C VAL A 396 -0.36 4.73 30.20
N VAL A 397 -0.94 5.16 29.08
CA VAL A 397 -1.39 4.31 27.97
C VAL A 397 -0.71 4.76 26.67
N SER A 398 0.06 3.89 26.05
CA SER A 398 0.61 4.10 24.71
C SER A 398 -0.35 3.56 23.65
N VAL A 399 -0.60 4.38 22.62
CA VAL A 399 -1.36 4.01 21.41
C VAL A 399 -0.52 4.11 20.13
N ASP A 400 0.79 4.03 20.27
CA ASP A 400 1.71 3.92 19.15
C ASP A 400 1.46 2.66 18.30
N PRO A 401 1.94 2.59 17.05
CA PRO A 401 2.21 1.30 16.43
C PRO A 401 3.10 0.43 17.34
N SER A 402 2.83 -0.89 17.36
CA SER A 402 3.51 -1.79 18.29
C SER A 402 5.04 -1.78 18.14
N ASP A 403 5.53 -1.69 16.90
CA ASP A 403 6.96 -1.60 16.61
C ASP A 403 7.60 -0.31 17.12
N VAL A 404 6.86 0.80 17.15
CA VAL A 404 7.31 2.08 17.73
C VAL A 404 7.38 1.97 19.25
N TYR A 405 6.34 1.41 19.88
CA TYR A 405 6.32 1.14 21.32
C TYR A 405 7.48 0.24 21.75
N LEU A 406 7.73 -0.85 21.02
CA LEU A 406 8.83 -1.77 21.31
C LEU A 406 10.21 -1.11 21.22
N ARG A 407 10.37 -0.10 20.38
CA ARG A 407 11.64 0.63 20.27
C ARG A 407 11.85 1.61 21.42
N ALA A 408 10.83 2.35 21.83
CA ALA A 408 10.91 3.28 22.95
C ALA A 408 9.51 3.72 23.40
N HIS A 409 9.24 3.67 24.68
CA HIS A 409 8.00 4.15 25.29
C HIS A 409 8.24 4.74 26.69
N VAL A 410 7.26 5.46 27.20
CA VAL A 410 7.29 6.00 28.57
C VAL A 410 7.28 4.84 29.57
N PRO A 411 8.18 4.83 30.60
CA PRO A 411 8.23 3.76 31.57
C PRO A 411 6.87 3.44 32.22
N GLY A 412 6.55 2.14 32.30
CA GLY A 412 5.30 1.64 32.86
C GLY A 412 4.06 1.87 31.97
N ALA A 413 4.20 2.44 30.76
CA ALA A 413 3.08 2.62 29.86
C ALA A 413 2.52 1.27 29.39
N ALA A 414 1.19 1.10 29.52
CA ALA A 414 0.50 -0.03 28.91
C ALA A 414 0.22 0.24 27.44
N TRP A 415 0.63 -0.67 26.56
CA TRP A 415 0.30 -0.55 25.14
C TRP A 415 -1.09 -1.10 24.82
N ILE A 416 -1.89 -0.32 24.10
CA ILE A 416 -3.21 -0.71 23.57
C ILE A 416 -3.26 -0.24 22.11
N CYS A 417 -3.60 -1.12 21.18
CA CYS A 417 -3.91 -0.72 19.82
C CYS A 417 -5.12 0.22 19.79
N ARG A 418 -4.98 1.43 19.19
CA ARG A 418 -6.07 2.41 19.16
C ARG A 418 -7.35 1.87 18.49
N SER A 419 -7.24 0.91 17.60
CA SER A 419 -8.42 0.27 17.00
C SER A 419 -9.34 -0.40 18.03
N ARG A 420 -8.79 -0.85 19.14
CA ARG A 420 -9.48 -1.62 20.18
C ARG A 420 -9.47 -0.93 21.55
N LEU A 421 -9.15 0.38 21.58
CA LEU A 421 -9.02 1.14 22.83
C LEU A 421 -10.26 1.01 23.73
N GLU A 422 -11.45 1.18 23.18
CA GLU A 422 -12.71 1.15 23.92
C GLU A 422 -12.96 -0.20 24.62
N THR A 423 -12.53 -1.28 24.01
CA THR A 423 -12.73 -2.64 24.53
C THR A 423 -11.62 -3.10 25.48
N ARG A 424 -10.44 -2.46 25.44
CA ARG A 424 -9.26 -2.87 26.22
C ARG A 424 -8.95 -1.98 27.41
N ILE A 425 -9.33 -0.70 27.36
CA ILE A 425 -8.96 0.27 28.39
C ILE A 425 -9.44 -0.10 29.79
N GLY A 426 -10.60 -0.75 29.92
CA GLY A 426 -11.12 -1.19 31.22
C GLY A 426 -10.22 -2.17 31.96
N GLY A 427 -9.40 -2.96 31.24
CA GLY A 427 -8.39 -3.85 31.86
C GLY A 427 -7.16 -3.13 32.38
N VAL A 428 -6.90 -1.90 31.91
CA VAL A 428 -5.73 -1.09 32.27
C VAL A 428 -6.09 0.01 33.28
N ALA A 429 -7.21 0.64 33.08
CA ALA A 429 -7.74 1.72 33.92
C ALA A 429 -9.23 1.48 34.22
N PRO A 430 -9.56 0.54 35.14
CA PRO A 430 -10.95 0.19 35.44
C PRO A 430 -11.72 1.32 36.15
N ASP A 431 -11.03 2.15 36.94
CA ASP A 431 -11.62 3.33 37.58
C ASP A 431 -11.53 4.52 36.61
N ARG A 432 -12.70 4.95 36.12
CA ARG A 432 -12.84 6.10 35.21
C ARG A 432 -12.52 7.45 35.84
N ALA A 433 -12.48 7.55 37.17
CA ALA A 433 -12.08 8.75 37.88
C ALA A 433 -10.56 8.89 38.01
N ARG A 434 -9.82 7.80 37.88
CA ARG A 434 -8.35 7.82 37.94
C ARG A 434 -7.77 8.58 36.74
N ALA A 435 -6.70 9.34 37.00
CA ALA A 435 -5.99 10.09 35.96
C ALA A 435 -5.36 9.12 34.94
N VAL A 436 -5.59 9.38 33.65
CA VAL A 436 -5.00 8.65 32.51
C VAL A 436 -4.19 9.61 31.66
N VAL A 437 -2.97 9.27 31.34
CA VAL A 437 -2.13 9.96 30.36
C VAL A 437 -1.99 9.08 29.13
N VAL A 438 -2.42 9.60 27.98
CA VAL A 438 -2.28 8.89 26.70
C VAL A 438 -1.05 9.41 25.96
N THR A 439 -0.26 8.52 25.39
CA THR A 439 0.97 8.88 24.66
C THR A 439 1.06 8.16 23.31
N CYS A 440 1.71 8.79 22.36
CA CYS A 440 2.21 8.23 21.12
C CYS A 440 3.44 9.03 20.68
N ALA A 441 4.08 8.65 19.56
CA ALA A 441 5.35 9.24 19.12
C ALA A 441 5.33 10.77 19.02
N ASP A 442 4.26 11.36 18.47
CA ASP A 442 4.14 12.80 18.15
C ASP A 442 2.92 13.49 18.76
N GLY A 443 2.07 12.77 19.48
CA GLY A 443 0.86 13.31 20.10
C GLY A 443 -0.41 13.24 19.24
N ALA A 444 -0.35 12.88 17.96
CA ALA A 444 -1.54 12.90 17.10
C ALA A 444 -2.53 11.76 17.44
N GLN A 445 -2.09 10.51 17.44
CA GLN A 445 -2.93 9.36 17.76
C GLN A 445 -3.41 9.39 19.23
N SER A 446 -2.55 9.82 20.15
CA SER A 446 -2.91 9.94 21.57
C SER A 446 -3.96 11.01 21.82
N THR A 447 -3.98 12.10 21.06
CA THR A 447 -5.03 13.14 21.15
C THR A 447 -6.40 12.58 20.74
N LEU A 448 -6.48 11.85 19.62
CA LEU A 448 -7.72 11.19 19.20
C LEU A 448 -8.18 10.12 20.22
N ALA A 449 -7.23 9.36 20.76
CA ALA A 449 -7.50 8.37 21.80
C ALA A 449 -8.02 9.01 23.10
N ALA A 450 -7.42 10.11 23.53
CA ALA A 450 -7.86 10.85 24.72
C ALA A 450 -9.28 11.40 24.55
N ALA A 451 -9.62 11.95 23.39
CA ALA A 451 -10.99 12.36 23.06
C ALA A 451 -11.97 11.17 23.11
N THR A 452 -11.54 9.99 22.67
CA THR A 452 -12.34 8.76 22.78
C THR A 452 -12.57 8.37 24.23
N LEU A 453 -11.53 8.39 25.08
CA LEU A 453 -11.66 8.10 26.51
C LEU A 453 -12.59 9.08 27.22
N GLY A 454 -12.53 10.36 26.87
CA GLY A 454 -13.48 11.37 27.38
C GLY A 454 -14.94 10.99 27.06
N ARG A 455 -15.23 10.56 25.83
CA ARG A 455 -16.58 10.07 25.44
C ARG A 455 -17.01 8.81 26.19
N LEU A 456 -16.04 7.98 26.61
CA LEU A 456 -16.30 6.80 27.44
C LEU A 456 -16.52 7.14 28.93
N GLY A 457 -16.43 8.43 29.32
CA GLY A 457 -16.67 8.89 30.68
C GLY A 457 -15.44 8.86 31.60
N TYR A 458 -14.25 8.77 31.07
CA TYR A 458 -13.00 9.00 31.84
C TYR A 458 -12.90 10.51 32.15
N SER A 459 -12.92 10.88 33.43
CA SER A 459 -13.03 12.27 33.87
C SER A 459 -11.71 13.03 33.91
N SER A 460 -10.57 12.35 33.93
CA SER A 460 -9.22 12.94 34.01
C SER A 460 -8.28 12.34 32.98
N VAL A 461 -8.47 12.76 31.72
CA VAL A 461 -7.62 12.29 30.58
C VAL A 461 -6.75 13.44 30.09
N ARG A 462 -5.47 13.17 29.96
CA ARG A 462 -4.46 14.11 29.43
C ARG A 462 -3.62 13.45 28.35
N VAL A 463 -3.03 14.24 27.48
CA VAL A 463 -2.08 13.79 26.46
C VAL A 463 -0.69 14.26 26.82
N LEU A 464 0.31 13.39 26.70
CA LEU A 464 1.72 13.78 26.83
C LEU A 464 2.09 14.79 25.73
N ALA A 465 2.37 16.03 26.11
CA ALA A 465 2.69 17.10 25.18
C ALA A 465 3.89 16.73 24.30
N GLY A 466 3.72 16.76 22.97
CA GLY A 466 4.76 16.39 22.00
C GLY A 466 5.12 14.90 21.99
N GLY A 467 4.39 14.06 22.74
CA GLY A 467 4.54 12.61 22.74
C GLY A 467 5.87 12.08 23.27
N VAL A 468 6.21 10.85 22.89
CA VAL A 468 7.46 10.19 23.32
C VAL A 468 8.70 10.94 22.83
N ARG A 469 8.62 11.61 21.68
CA ARG A 469 9.73 12.44 21.17
C ARG A 469 10.07 13.60 22.12
N ALA A 470 9.07 14.32 22.61
CA ALA A 470 9.28 15.40 23.57
C ALA A 470 9.72 14.87 24.95
N TRP A 471 9.23 13.69 25.36
CA TRP A 471 9.66 13.00 26.56
C TRP A 471 11.17 12.71 26.54
N GLN A 472 11.65 12.12 25.44
CA GLN A 472 13.09 11.87 25.22
C GLN A 472 13.90 13.18 25.12
N GLY A 473 13.37 14.18 24.40
CA GLY A 473 14.01 15.49 24.27
C GLY A 473 14.16 16.23 25.62
N ALA A 474 13.30 15.94 26.59
CA ALA A 474 13.38 16.44 27.95
C ALA A 474 14.32 15.60 28.87
N GLY A 475 15.07 14.65 28.31
CA GLY A 475 16.02 13.82 29.04
C GLY A 475 15.34 12.77 29.95
N GLN A 476 14.06 12.49 29.76
CA GLN A 476 13.35 11.50 30.56
C GLN A 476 13.70 10.07 30.12
N PRO A 477 13.75 9.10 31.05
CA PRO A 477 14.07 7.71 30.73
C PRO A 477 12.98 7.08 29.86
N VAL A 478 13.38 6.11 29.03
CA VAL A 478 12.46 5.29 28.22
C VAL A 478 12.64 3.82 28.53
N GLU A 479 11.57 3.05 28.39
CA GLU A 479 11.60 1.59 28.34
C GLU A 479 11.60 1.12 26.89
N THR A 480 12.12 -0.08 26.67
CA THR A 480 12.14 -0.78 25.37
C THR A 480 11.61 -2.20 25.52
N GLY A 481 11.16 -2.78 24.42
CA GLY A 481 10.62 -4.14 24.41
C GLY A 481 9.16 -4.22 24.86
N ALA A 482 8.66 -5.43 24.98
CA ALA A 482 7.26 -5.74 25.29
C ALA A 482 6.97 -5.73 26.79
N THR A 483 7.24 -4.64 27.48
CA THR A 483 7.16 -4.56 28.95
C THR A 483 5.73 -4.67 29.49
N ARG A 484 4.76 -4.09 28.79
CA ARG A 484 3.35 -4.12 29.19
C ARG A 484 2.41 -4.05 27.99
N LEU A 485 2.26 -5.15 27.26
CA LEU A 485 1.26 -5.28 26.20
C LEU A 485 -0.09 -5.64 26.83
N ALA A 486 -1.05 -4.72 26.79
CA ALA A 486 -2.41 -4.93 27.26
C ALA A 486 -3.37 -5.32 26.12
N ASP A 487 -2.85 -5.46 24.92
CA ASP A 487 -3.55 -5.89 23.72
C ASP A 487 -2.64 -6.71 22.80
N GLU A 488 -3.20 -7.40 21.81
CA GLU A 488 -2.45 -8.16 20.79
C GLU A 488 -1.70 -7.20 19.86
N ALA A 489 -0.39 -7.41 19.68
CA ALA A 489 0.45 -6.63 18.77
C ALA A 489 0.38 -7.22 17.34
N ASP A 490 -0.77 -7.07 16.71
CA ASP A 490 -1.09 -7.59 15.36
C ASP A 490 -1.18 -6.49 14.29
N ASP A 491 -0.76 -5.28 14.63
CA ASP A 491 -0.81 -4.11 13.75
C ASP A 491 0.33 -4.05 12.73
N ILE A 492 1.40 -4.80 12.96
CA ILE A 492 2.57 -4.88 12.07
C ILE A 492 2.70 -6.28 11.48
N VAL A 493 2.99 -6.35 10.19
CA VAL A 493 3.30 -7.59 9.48
C VAL A 493 4.76 -7.56 9.04
N LEU A 494 5.54 -8.46 9.61
CA LEU A 494 6.93 -8.66 9.19
C LEU A 494 6.98 -9.35 7.82
N LYS A 495 7.94 -8.96 7.01
CA LYS A 495 8.18 -9.61 5.71
C LYS A 495 8.62 -11.07 5.90
N PRO A 496 8.39 -11.97 4.94
CA PRO A 496 8.77 -13.37 5.08
C PRO A 496 10.24 -13.59 5.45
N TYR A 497 11.15 -12.79 4.88
CA TYR A 497 12.59 -12.87 5.17
C TYR A 497 12.97 -12.37 6.59
N GLU A 498 12.11 -11.61 7.25
CA GLU A 498 12.26 -11.17 8.64
C GLU A 498 11.75 -12.24 9.63
N ARG A 499 10.89 -13.14 9.16
CA ARG A 499 10.33 -14.28 9.91
C ARG A 499 11.15 -15.57 9.78
N GLY A 500 12.21 -15.56 8.95
CA GLY A 500 13.15 -16.67 8.79
C GLY A 500 12.81 -17.64 7.66
N ARG A 501 13.65 -18.68 7.53
CA ARG A 501 13.67 -19.62 6.41
C ARG A 501 12.30 -20.27 6.14
N ALA A 502 11.67 -20.84 7.15
CA ALA A 502 10.38 -21.53 7.01
C ALA A 502 9.26 -20.59 6.49
N ALA A 503 9.29 -19.32 6.90
CA ALA A 503 8.33 -18.32 6.44
C ALA A 503 8.55 -17.94 4.96
N MET A 504 9.81 -17.85 4.52
CA MET A 504 10.13 -17.62 3.10
C MET A 504 9.67 -18.80 2.23
N GLU A 505 9.93 -20.04 2.66
CA GLU A 505 9.48 -21.24 1.94
C GLU A 505 7.96 -21.34 1.86
N ALA A 506 7.27 -21.07 2.97
CA ALA A 506 5.81 -21.08 3.02
C ALA A 506 5.21 -19.99 2.12
N TYR A 507 5.80 -18.80 2.13
CA TYR A 507 5.37 -17.67 1.32
C TYR A 507 5.50 -17.97 -0.19
N LEU A 508 6.65 -18.49 -0.63
CA LEU A 508 6.87 -18.79 -2.04
C LEU A 508 5.92 -19.89 -2.54
N ARG A 509 5.75 -20.98 -1.77
CA ARG A 509 4.75 -22.03 -2.10
C ARG A 509 3.33 -21.47 -2.17
N TRP A 510 2.98 -20.56 -1.27
CA TRP A 510 1.67 -19.90 -1.29
C TRP A 510 1.51 -19.02 -2.54
N GLU A 511 2.51 -18.21 -2.89
CA GLU A 511 2.46 -17.33 -4.06
C GLU A 511 2.32 -18.15 -5.35
N GLU A 512 3.07 -19.25 -5.50
CA GLU A 512 2.99 -20.19 -6.63
C GLU A 512 1.60 -20.86 -6.77
N ALA A 513 0.94 -21.15 -5.66
CA ALA A 513 -0.36 -21.79 -5.66
C ALA A 513 -1.52 -20.84 -6.05
N LEU A 514 -1.30 -19.53 -6.08
CA LEU A 514 -2.38 -18.55 -6.28
C LEU A 514 -3.08 -18.66 -7.63
N ASP A 515 -2.35 -18.99 -8.70
CA ASP A 515 -2.92 -19.13 -10.05
C ASP A 515 -3.66 -20.47 -10.22
N MET A 516 -3.21 -21.53 -9.54
CA MET A 516 -3.77 -22.89 -9.61
C MET A 516 -5.19 -23.00 -9.01
N GLU A 517 -5.61 -22.06 -8.19
CA GLU A 517 -6.94 -22.06 -7.56
C GLU A 517 -8.03 -21.41 -8.42
N GLY A 518 -7.75 -21.12 -9.70
CA GLY A 518 -8.73 -20.51 -10.62
C GLY A 518 -9.15 -19.09 -10.23
N ARG A 519 -8.40 -18.43 -9.36
CA ARG A 519 -8.64 -17.05 -8.90
C ARG A 519 -8.12 -16.07 -9.94
N SER A 520 -8.67 -16.15 -11.16
CA SER A 520 -8.36 -15.19 -12.22
C SER A 520 -8.70 -13.76 -11.75
N PRO A 521 -7.82 -12.76 -11.95
CA PRO A 521 -8.18 -11.35 -11.77
C PRO A 521 -9.46 -10.97 -12.53
N HIS A 522 -9.72 -11.57 -13.70
CA HIS A 522 -10.93 -11.34 -14.48
C HIS A 522 -12.18 -12.02 -13.91
N ALA A 523 -12.06 -13.17 -13.26
CA ALA A 523 -13.19 -13.81 -12.56
C ALA A 523 -13.59 -13.03 -11.30
N LEU A 524 -12.77 -12.06 -10.89
CA LEU A 524 -12.86 -11.35 -9.62
C LEU A 524 -13.15 -9.86 -9.80
N LEU A 525 -13.12 -9.35 -11.02
CA LEU A 525 -13.73 -8.07 -11.39
C LEU A 525 -15.09 -8.36 -12.01
N PRO A 526 -16.19 -8.06 -11.31
CA PRO A 526 -17.53 -8.25 -11.85
C PRO A 526 -17.69 -7.44 -13.14
N GLY A 527 -18.23 -8.06 -14.18
CA GLY A 527 -18.59 -7.41 -15.43
C GLY A 527 -17.57 -7.48 -16.57
N THR A 528 -16.42 -8.13 -16.40
CA THR A 528 -15.55 -8.46 -17.53
C THR A 528 -15.90 -9.84 -18.07
N SER A 529 -16.82 -9.91 -19.05
CA SER A 529 -16.90 -11.10 -19.91
C SER A 529 -15.54 -11.28 -20.59
N ALA A 530 -15.00 -12.49 -20.55
CA ALA A 530 -13.80 -12.86 -21.29
C ALA A 530 -14.06 -12.64 -22.79
N THR A 531 -13.71 -11.49 -23.30
CA THR A 531 -13.46 -11.33 -24.72
C THR A 531 -12.03 -11.81 -24.97
N ARG A 532 -11.97 -12.93 -25.67
CA ARG A 532 -10.75 -13.58 -26.18
C ARG A 532 -9.88 -12.63 -27.01
#